data_ca66293d5b72608d068debd70e2035c4
#
_entry.id   ca66293d5b72608d068debd70e2035c4
#
_cell.length_a   1.000
_cell.length_b   1.000
_cell.length_c   1.000
_cell.angle_alpha   90.00
_cell.angle_beta   90.00
_cell.angle_gamma   90.00
#
_symmetry.space_group_name_H-M   'P 1'
#
loop_
_entity.id
_entity.type
_entity.pdbx_description
1 polymer ?
#
loop_
_entity_poly.entity_id
_entity_poly.type
_entity_poly.pdbx_seq_one_letter_code
_entity_poly.pdbx_strand_id
1 'polypeptide(L)'
;MYAQLTNFAAFAVKSLGLKNGPSHVEIFVKESGELVFLEAACRTPGAIMVPIYQAQFDMNMIEMALDIECGLDIAEIVKNDSYCMGGIFPAKQGRVNKINKVNLQSEFELNLGCQVGDYYDGVDSVKNLSGSIVVKGKSYAEVLADFEVLKALSLVE
;
A
#
# COMPACT_ATOMS: atom_id res chain seq x y z
N MET A 1 7.86 4.30 -18.73
CA MET A 1 7.49 4.92 -17.44
C MET A 1 8.09 4.18 -16.25
N TYR A 2 7.74 2.89 -15.97
CA TYR A 2 8.21 2.17 -14.79
C TYR A 2 9.75 2.15 -14.65
N ALA A 3 10.48 1.72 -15.67
CA ALA A 3 11.95 1.70 -15.66
C ALA A 3 12.58 3.09 -15.45
N GLN A 4 11.98 4.14 -15.97
CA GLN A 4 12.44 5.51 -15.76
C GLN A 4 12.28 5.93 -14.30
N LEU A 5 11.13 5.62 -13.68
CA LEU A 5 10.88 5.89 -12.27
C LEU A 5 11.87 5.13 -11.37
N THR A 6 12.09 3.85 -11.64
CA THR A 6 13.03 3.03 -10.87
C THR A 6 14.46 3.57 -10.97
N ASN A 7 14.92 3.90 -12.18
CA ASN A 7 16.25 4.45 -12.37
C ASN A 7 16.42 5.82 -11.70
N PHE A 8 15.40 6.67 -11.79
CA PHE A 8 15.41 7.99 -11.15
C PHE A 8 15.44 7.86 -9.62
N ALA A 9 14.61 6.99 -9.05
CA ALA A 9 14.60 6.70 -7.62
C ALA A 9 15.95 6.17 -7.14
N ALA A 10 16.53 5.19 -7.85
CA ALA A 10 17.84 4.64 -7.52
C ALA A 10 18.96 5.70 -7.58
N PHE A 11 18.93 6.59 -8.58
CA PHE A 11 19.85 7.70 -8.67
C PHE A 11 19.70 8.66 -7.49
N ALA A 12 18.47 9.05 -7.15
CA ALA A 12 18.19 9.95 -6.03
C ALA A 12 18.69 9.37 -4.70
N VAL A 13 18.35 8.13 -4.40
CA VAL A 13 18.76 7.43 -3.18
C VAL A 13 20.27 7.31 -3.07
N LYS A 14 20.95 6.95 -4.17
CA LYS A 14 22.41 6.89 -4.23
C LYS A 14 23.05 8.27 -4.00
N SER A 15 22.47 9.33 -4.58
CA SER A 15 22.96 10.71 -4.43
C SER A 15 22.81 11.22 -2.98
N LEU A 16 21.82 10.72 -2.26
CA LEU A 16 21.62 10.99 -0.83
C LEU A 16 22.53 10.16 0.08
N GLY A 17 23.33 9.26 -0.47
CA GLY A 17 24.32 8.48 0.25
C GLY A 17 23.79 7.20 0.91
N LEU A 18 22.56 6.79 0.66
CA LEU A 18 22.05 5.50 1.12
C LEU A 18 22.78 4.38 0.39
N LYS A 19 23.41 3.47 1.13
CA LYS A 19 24.17 2.34 0.60
C LYS A 19 23.37 1.04 0.67
N ASN A 20 22.75 0.79 1.80
CA ASN A 20 21.94 -0.40 2.08
C ASN A 20 20.69 0.02 2.84
N GLY A 21 19.63 -0.72 2.69
CA GLY A 21 18.39 -0.50 3.41
C GLY A 21 17.19 -0.17 2.54
N PRO A 22 15.99 -0.24 3.10
CA PRO A 22 14.78 0.15 2.41
C PRO A 22 14.72 1.66 2.19
N SER A 23 14.09 2.06 1.10
CA SER A 23 13.83 3.47 0.84
C SER A 23 12.41 3.66 0.30
N HIS A 24 11.76 4.71 0.78
CA HIS A 24 10.50 5.20 0.23
C HIS A 24 10.80 6.52 -0.49
N VAL A 25 10.56 6.55 -1.79
CA VAL A 25 10.88 7.71 -2.65
C VAL A 25 9.60 8.22 -3.30
N GLU A 26 9.33 9.50 -3.15
CA GLU A 26 8.20 10.17 -3.78
C GLU A 26 8.67 11.02 -4.96
N ILE A 27 7.99 10.89 -6.08
CA ILE A 27 8.36 11.50 -7.36
C ILE A 27 7.12 12.06 -8.03
N PHE A 28 7.15 13.32 -8.42
CA PHE A 28 6.15 13.87 -9.32
C PHE A 28 6.46 13.49 -10.76
N VAL A 29 5.43 13.12 -11.50
CA VAL A 29 5.48 12.92 -12.95
C VAL A 29 4.68 14.05 -13.60
N LYS A 30 5.36 14.98 -14.27
CA LYS A 30 4.70 16.06 -15.00
C LYS A 30 3.99 15.52 -16.26
N GLU A 31 3.05 16.28 -16.80
CA GLU A 31 2.38 15.93 -18.06
C GLU A 31 3.37 15.77 -19.22
N SER A 32 4.49 16.49 -19.19
CA SER A 32 5.60 16.35 -20.15
C SER A 32 6.36 15.01 -20.04
N GLY A 33 6.12 14.22 -18.99
CA GLY A 33 6.90 13.04 -18.64
C GLY A 33 8.17 13.33 -17.84
N GLU A 34 8.45 14.58 -17.51
CA GLU A 34 9.59 14.97 -16.65
C GLU A 34 9.36 14.47 -15.21
N LEU A 35 10.39 13.87 -14.63
CA LEU A 35 10.40 13.37 -13.25
C LEU A 35 10.99 14.43 -12.32
N VAL A 36 10.27 14.74 -11.24
CA VAL A 36 10.70 15.68 -10.21
C VAL A 36 10.72 15.00 -8.87
N PHE A 37 11.88 14.98 -8.22
CA PHE A 37 12.05 14.46 -6.87
C PHE A 37 11.23 15.29 -5.87
N LEU A 38 10.49 14.62 -5.00
CA LEU A 38 9.79 15.23 -3.89
C LEU A 38 10.52 14.95 -2.58
N GLU A 39 10.54 13.70 -2.16
CA GLU A 39 11.23 13.30 -0.92
C GLU A 39 11.71 11.86 -0.98
N ALA A 40 12.64 11.53 -0.08
CA ALA A 40 13.05 10.16 0.19
C ALA A 40 13.19 9.93 1.70
N ALA A 41 12.77 8.78 2.16
CA ALA A 41 12.94 8.34 3.54
C ALA A 41 13.61 6.96 3.59
N CYS A 42 14.63 6.80 4.46
CA CYS A 42 15.30 5.51 4.70
C CYS A 42 14.43 4.64 5.61
N ARG A 43 13.34 4.15 5.09
CA ARG A 43 12.40 3.26 5.79
C ARG A 43 11.52 2.50 4.80
N THR A 44 10.87 1.47 5.28
CA THR A 44 9.76 0.84 4.56
C THR A 44 8.60 1.84 4.37
N PRO A 45 7.81 1.70 3.29
CA PRO A 45 6.62 2.52 3.10
C PRO A 45 5.59 2.23 4.21
N GLY A 46 4.77 3.23 4.49
CA GLY A 46 3.73 3.12 5.50
C GLY A 46 2.38 2.61 4.96
N ALA A 47 1.38 2.73 5.81
CA ALA A 47 -0.02 2.39 5.54
C ALA A 47 -0.19 0.95 5.01
N ILE A 48 -0.92 0.79 3.93
CA ILE A 48 -1.26 -0.51 3.33
C ILE A 48 -0.16 -1.08 2.41
N MET A 49 0.95 -0.35 2.21
CA MET A 49 1.96 -0.75 1.20
C MET A 49 2.67 -2.06 1.56
N VAL A 50 3.03 -2.27 2.84
CA VAL A 50 3.71 -3.50 3.26
C VAL A 50 2.87 -4.75 2.97
N PRO A 51 1.58 -4.83 3.35
CA PRO A 51 0.70 -5.94 2.95
C PRO A 51 0.55 -6.13 1.43
N ILE A 52 0.52 -5.04 0.64
CA ILE A 52 0.47 -5.15 -0.83
C ILE A 52 1.73 -5.81 -1.36
N TYR A 53 2.91 -5.40 -0.88
CA TYR A 53 4.18 -6.03 -1.27
C TYR A 53 4.25 -7.49 -0.86
N GLN A 54 3.76 -7.82 0.34
CA GLN A 54 3.64 -9.21 0.78
C GLN A 54 2.79 -10.04 -0.20
N ALA A 55 1.63 -9.50 -0.58
CA ALA A 55 0.73 -10.20 -1.52
C ALA A 55 1.31 -10.33 -2.93
N GLN A 56 2.08 -9.33 -3.42
CA GLN A 56 2.60 -9.28 -4.78
C GLN A 56 3.93 -10.03 -4.95
N PHE A 57 4.77 -10.03 -3.93
CA PHE A 57 6.15 -10.52 -4.02
C PHE A 57 6.45 -11.64 -3.02
N ASP A 58 5.48 -12.04 -2.23
CA ASP A 58 5.63 -13.04 -1.16
C ASP A 58 6.81 -12.72 -0.22
N MET A 59 6.98 -11.44 0.10
CA MET A 59 8.07 -10.95 0.92
C MET A 59 7.58 -10.00 2.02
N ASN A 60 8.16 -10.10 3.20
CA ASN A 60 7.94 -9.16 4.28
C ASN A 60 9.02 -8.07 4.25
N MET A 61 8.64 -6.85 3.82
CA MET A 61 9.58 -5.73 3.74
C MET A 61 10.19 -5.35 5.09
N ILE A 62 9.49 -5.60 6.21
CA ILE A 62 9.98 -5.27 7.55
C ILE A 62 11.06 -6.26 7.97
N GLU A 63 10.82 -7.56 7.73
CA GLU A 63 11.83 -8.61 7.98
C GLU A 63 13.07 -8.39 7.13
N MET A 64 12.89 -8.13 5.81
CA MET A 64 14.01 -7.83 4.92
C MET A 64 14.80 -6.60 5.36
N ALA A 65 14.14 -5.55 5.87
CA ALA A 65 14.83 -4.39 6.39
C ALA A 65 15.70 -4.75 7.60
N LEU A 66 15.18 -5.58 8.49
CA LEU A 66 15.92 -6.09 9.64
C LEU A 66 17.10 -6.97 9.22
N ASP A 67 16.91 -7.86 8.24
CA ASP A 67 17.99 -8.71 7.71
C ASP A 67 19.14 -7.86 7.15
N ILE A 68 18.82 -6.82 6.39
CA ILE A 68 19.83 -5.87 5.87
C ILE A 68 20.59 -5.18 7.01
N GLU A 69 19.89 -4.70 8.04
CA GLU A 69 20.51 -4.06 9.19
C GLU A 69 21.40 -5.03 10.00
N CYS A 70 21.03 -6.31 10.02
CA CYS A 70 21.83 -7.38 10.64
C CYS A 70 23.00 -7.86 9.74
N GLY A 71 23.13 -7.35 8.53
CA GLY A 71 24.15 -7.77 7.56
C GLY A 71 23.91 -9.15 6.98
N LEU A 72 22.68 -9.64 6.99
CA LEU A 72 22.28 -10.90 6.40
C LEU A 72 22.00 -10.73 4.90
N ASP A 73 22.19 -11.80 4.15
CA ASP A 73 21.81 -11.84 2.75
C ASP A 73 20.28 -11.90 2.61
N ILE A 74 19.75 -11.08 1.73
CA ILE A 74 18.31 -11.10 1.39
C ILE A 74 18.06 -12.01 0.19
N ALA A 75 16.90 -12.69 0.20
CA ALA A 75 16.45 -13.48 -0.93
C ALA A 75 16.16 -12.60 -2.16
N GLU A 76 16.32 -13.19 -3.35
CA GLU A 76 15.91 -12.52 -4.59
C GLU A 76 14.41 -12.26 -4.58
N ILE A 77 14.04 -11.02 -4.91
CA ILE A 77 12.63 -10.60 -4.96
C ILE A 77 12.05 -11.02 -6.31
N VAL A 78 11.13 -11.96 -6.28
CA VAL A 78 10.42 -12.45 -7.46
C VAL A 78 8.96 -12.00 -7.42
N LYS A 79 8.55 -11.26 -8.45
CA LYS A 79 7.14 -10.90 -8.61
C LYS A 79 6.33 -12.13 -9.00
N ASN A 80 5.25 -12.42 -8.27
CA ASN A 80 4.29 -13.46 -8.67
C ASN A 80 3.37 -12.98 -9.83
N ASP A 81 2.66 -13.89 -10.45
CA ASP A 81 1.80 -13.62 -11.61
C ASP A 81 0.46 -12.98 -11.26
N SER A 82 0.24 -12.64 -10.00
CA SER A 82 -0.99 -11.97 -9.57
C SER A 82 -0.92 -10.44 -9.75
N TYR A 83 -2.09 -9.82 -9.66
CA TYR A 83 -2.27 -8.38 -9.61
C TYR A 83 -2.80 -8.02 -8.23
N CYS A 84 -2.11 -7.13 -7.53
CA CYS A 84 -2.49 -6.75 -6.17
C CYS A 84 -2.88 -5.27 -6.11
N MET A 85 -3.85 -5.01 -5.26
CA MET A 85 -4.34 -3.67 -4.95
C MET A 85 -4.54 -3.55 -3.45
N GLY A 86 -4.32 -2.37 -2.90
CA GLY A 86 -4.68 -2.06 -1.52
C GLY A 86 -5.59 -0.86 -1.44
N GLY A 87 -6.45 -0.86 -0.43
CA GLY A 87 -7.34 0.23 -0.13
C GLY A 87 -7.46 0.47 1.37
N ILE A 88 -7.74 1.72 1.73
CA ILE A 88 -8.07 2.11 3.09
C ILE A 88 -9.48 2.67 3.11
N PHE A 89 -10.22 2.40 4.17
CA PHE A 89 -11.56 2.94 4.40
C PHE A 89 -11.46 3.97 5.53
N PRO A 90 -11.56 5.26 5.21
CA PRO A 90 -11.60 6.31 6.23
C PRO A 90 -12.79 6.09 7.17
N ALA A 91 -12.60 6.33 8.45
CA ALA A 91 -13.71 6.39 9.38
C ALA A 91 -14.61 7.57 9.04
N LYS A 92 -15.89 7.47 9.39
CA LYS A 92 -16.84 8.58 9.32
C LYS A 92 -17.11 9.10 10.72
N GLN A 93 -17.27 10.42 10.84
CA GLN A 93 -17.68 11.02 12.11
C GLN A 93 -19.04 10.45 12.55
N GLY A 94 -19.13 10.03 13.81
CA GLY A 94 -20.33 9.48 14.40
C GLY A 94 -20.11 8.06 14.94
N ARG A 95 -21.22 7.42 15.25
CA ARG A 95 -21.23 6.04 15.77
C ARG A 95 -21.32 5.04 14.62
N VAL A 96 -20.52 3.99 14.70
CA VAL A 96 -20.62 2.85 13.77
C VAL A 96 -21.84 2.02 14.13
N ASN A 97 -22.88 2.12 13.32
CA ASN A 97 -24.13 1.37 13.52
C ASN A 97 -24.13 0.03 12.79
N LYS A 98 -23.35 -0.05 11.69
CA LYS A 98 -23.28 -1.24 10.85
C LYS A 98 -21.96 -1.30 10.11
N ILE A 99 -21.46 -2.52 9.90
CA ILE A 99 -20.34 -2.83 9.02
C ILE A 99 -20.88 -3.60 7.81
N ASN A 100 -20.69 -3.04 6.63
CA ASN A 100 -21.17 -3.63 5.40
C ASN A 100 -20.22 -4.75 4.92
N LYS A 101 -20.79 -5.78 4.32
CA LYS A 101 -20.00 -6.88 3.75
C LYS A 101 -19.31 -6.42 2.47
N VAL A 102 -18.06 -6.82 2.34
CA VAL A 102 -17.29 -6.72 1.10
C VAL A 102 -17.60 -7.96 0.26
N ASN A 103 -17.89 -7.77 -1.01
CA ASN A 103 -18.12 -8.86 -1.96
C ASN A 103 -17.38 -8.55 -3.26
N LEU A 104 -16.28 -9.26 -3.50
CA LEU A 104 -15.38 -9.09 -4.64
C LEU A 104 -15.25 -10.40 -5.42
N GLN A 105 -14.76 -10.32 -6.65
CA GLN A 105 -14.45 -11.49 -7.47
C GLN A 105 -13.10 -12.09 -7.11
N SER A 106 -12.13 -11.24 -6.76
CA SER A 106 -10.78 -11.62 -6.37
C SER A 106 -10.71 -12.08 -4.91
N GLU A 107 -9.64 -12.78 -4.57
CA GLU A 107 -9.27 -13.05 -3.18
C GLU A 107 -8.93 -11.72 -2.47
N PHE A 108 -9.34 -11.60 -1.22
CA PHE A 108 -9.04 -10.40 -0.45
C PHE A 108 -8.85 -10.69 1.04
N GLU A 109 -8.08 -9.85 1.67
CA GLU A 109 -7.91 -9.75 3.12
C GLU A 109 -8.43 -8.41 3.59
N LEU A 110 -9.46 -8.43 4.46
CA LEU A 110 -10.05 -7.24 5.05
C LEU A 110 -9.65 -7.15 6.52
N ASN A 111 -8.95 -6.08 6.86
CA ASN A 111 -8.60 -5.73 8.23
C ASN A 111 -9.57 -4.66 8.73
N LEU A 112 -10.43 -5.02 9.68
CA LEU A 112 -11.34 -4.05 10.32
C LEU A 112 -10.61 -3.29 11.42
N GLY A 113 -10.65 -1.96 11.34
CA GLY A 113 -10.14 -1.05 12.36
C GLY A 113 -11.21 -0.58 13.36
N CYS A 114 -12.44 -1.12 13.26
CA CYS A 114 -13.56 -0.75 14.09
C CYS A 114 -14.52 -1.91 14.35
N GLN A 115 -15.40 -1.70 15.31
CA GLN A 115 -16.55 -2.56 15.60
C GLN A 115 -17.84 -1.75 15.70
N VAL A 116 -18.97 -2.43 15.61
CA VAL A 116 -20.28 -1.78 15.83
C VAL A 116 -20.35 -1.22 17.25
N GLY A 117 -20.73 0.04 17.36
CA GLY A 117 -20.78 0.79 18.62
C GLY A 117 -19.65 1.77 18.83
N ASP A 118 -18.54 1.65 18.10
CA ASP A 118 -17.43 2.61 18.16
C ASP A 118 -17.89 4.01 17.74
N TYR A 119 -17.22 5.02 18.29
CA TYR A 119 -17.51 6.43 17.99
C TYR A 119 -16.25 7.15 17.52
N TYR A 120 -16.38 7.89 16.43
CA TYR A 120 -15.32 8.72 15.85
C TYR A 120 -15.70 10.19 15.92
N ASP A 121 -14.87 11.03 16.54
CA ASP A 121 -15.08 12.48 16.66
C ASP A 121 -14.83 13.24 15.35
N GLY A 122 -14.08 12.63 14.43
CA GLY A 122 -13.73 13.23 13.13
C GLY A 122 -12.74 12.37 12.37
N VAL A 123 -12.42 12.81 11.15
CA VAL A 123 -11.50 12.11 10.23
C VAL A 123 -10.32 13.03 9.92
N ASP A 124 -9.50 13.29 10.91
CA ASP A 124 -8.41 14.28 10.78
C ASP A 124 -7.08 13.67 10.31
N SER A 125 -7.01 12.34 10.16
CA SER A 125 -5.78 11.69 9.72
C SER A 125 -6.01 10.28 9.18
N VAL A 126 -5.00 9.77 8.44
CA VAL A 126 -4.91 8.36 8.03
C VAL A 126 -4.84 7.37 9.20
N LYS A 127 -4.84 7.85 10.44
CA LYS A 127 -4.91 7.01 11.65
C LYS A 127 -6.34 6.61 12.00
N ASN A 128 -7.33 7.39 11.55
CA ASN A 128 -8.75 7.14 11.81
C ASN A 128 -9.35 6.34 10.65
N LEU A 129 -9.03 5.05 10.59
CA LEU A 129 -9.51 4.15 9.56
C LEU A 129 -10.57 3.21 10.14
N SER A 130 -11.65 3.00 9.41
CA SER A 130 -12.60 1.93 9.70
C SER A 130 -12.11 0.56 9.21
N GLY A 131 -11.14 0.54 8.32
CA GLY A 131 -10.50 -0.69 7.87
C GLY A 131 -9.51 -0.48 6.73
N SER A 132 -8.87 -1.57 6.35
CA SER A 132 -8.01 -1.66 5.16
C SER A 132 -8.22 -3.00 4.47
N ILE A 133 -7.96 -3.03 3.17
CA ILE A 133 -8.14 -4.22 2.35
C ILE A 133 -6.96 -4.41 1.41
N VAL A 134 -6.52 -5.67 1.26
CA VAL A 134 -5.62 -6.09 0.18
C VAL A 134 -6.39 -7.04 -0.71
N VAL A 135 -6.35 -6.80 -2.01
CA VAL A 135 -7.01 -7.61 -3.03
C VAL A 135 -5.95 -8.22 -3.92
N LYS A 136 -6.10 -9.51 -4.24
CA LYS A 136 -5.20 -10.28 -5.09
C LYS A 136 -6.00 -11.00 -6.17
N GLY A 137 -5.93 -10.49 -7.39
CA GLY A 137 -6.63 -11.04 -8.56
C GLY A 137 -5.69 -11.70 -9.56
N LYS A 138 -6.27 -12.48 -10.46
CA LYS A 138 -5.56 -13.21 -11.52
C LYS A 138 -5.28 -12.35 -12.75
N SER A 139 -5.97 -11.24 -12.89
CA SER A 139 -5.78 -10.30 -14.00
C SER A 139 -5.98 -8.85 -13.57
N TYR A 140 -5.40 -7.93 -14.32
CA TYR A 140 -5.60 -6.50 -14.12
C TYR A 140 -7.08 -6.09 -14.24
N ALA A 141 -7.81 -6.70 -15.19
CA ALA A 141 -9.22 -6.40 -15.40
C ALA A 141 -10.10 -6.82 -14.21
N GLU A 142 -9.80 -7.96 -13.60
CA GLU A 142 -10.49 -8.44 -12.41
C GLU A 142 -10.29 -7.47 -11.23
N VAL A 143 -9.03 -7.12 -10.94
CA VAL A 143 -8.70 -6.18 -9.85
C VAL A 143 -9.28 -4.78 -10.10
N LEU A 144 -9.32 -4.34 -11.36
CA LEU A 144 -9.93 -3.06 -11.72
C LEU A 144 -11.45 -3.06 -11.50
N ALA A 145 -12.13 -4.17 -11.84
CA ALA A 145 -13.56 -4.32 -11.56
C ALA A 145 -13.85 -4.28 -10.04
N ASP A 146 -13.03 -4.98 -9.25
CA ASP A 146 -13.15 -4.96 -7.79
C ASP A 146 -12.85 -3.59 -7.19
N PHE A 147 -11.92 -2.82 -7.80
CA PHE A 147 -11.65 -1.44 -7.41
C PHE A 147 -12.91 -0.55 -7.54
N GLU A 148 -13.65 -0.68 -8.63
CA GLU A 148 -14.90 0.11 -8.82
C GLU A 148 -15.98 -0.30 -7.79
N VAL A 149 -16.06 -1.58 -7.40
CA VAL A 149 -16.93 -2.03 -6.31
C VAL A 149 -16.52 -1.39 -4.99
N LEU A 150 -15.23 -1.42 -4.65
CA LEU A 150 -14.70 -0.86 -3.39
C LEU A 150 -14.87 0.66 -3.32
N LYS A 151 -14.66 1.35 -4.44
CA LYS A 151 -14.83 2.79 -4.55
C LYS A 151 -16.27 3.25 -4.26
N ALA A 152 -17.25 2.43 -4.61
CA ALA A 152 -18.66 2.69 -4.34
C ALA A 152 -19.10 2.23 -2.93
N LEU A 153 -18.28 1.42 -2.25
CA LEU A 153 -18.62 0.84 -0.96
C LEU A 153 -18.44 1.85 0.18
N SER A 154 -19.45 1.99 1.01
CA SER A 154 -19.31 2.53 2.36
C SER A 154 -19.10 1.35 3.32
N LEU A 155 -17.88 1.15 3.83
CA LEU A 155 -17.60 0.04 4.75
C LEU A 155 -18.42 0.14 6.03
N VAL A 156 -18.61 1.35 6.55
CA VAL A 156 -19.34 1.62 7.80
C VAL A 156 -20.48 2.61 7.59
N GLU A 157 -21.56 2.40 8.36
CA GLU A 157 -22.74 3.28 8.43
C GLU A 157 -23.02 3.68 9.88
#